data_3857118375569123a2341cb3fb38ed91
#
_entry.id   3857118375569123a2341cb3fb38ed91
#
_cell.length_a   1.000
_cell.length_b   1.000
_cell.length_c   1.000
_cell.angle_alpha   90.00
_cell.angle_beta   90.00
_cell.angle_gamma   90.00
#
_symmetry.space_group_name_H-M   'P 1'
#
loop_
_entity.id
_entity.type
_entity.pdbx_description
1 polymer ?
#
loop_
_entity_poly.entity_id
_entity_poly.type
_entity_poly.pdbx_seq_one_letter_code
_entity_poly.pdbx_strand_id
1 'polypeptide(L)'
;MVARLRLAAFILAFGAVLADAQTQGRWVRLAPLPEANEEWDSAVVNGRLYLFGGNPVAEGGQQGAPPGLVFEYDPAADRWTKKKHMPQPAHHNAVVGYNGKIYVFGGAVQRKPGGPTQYPIDNAWEYDPAADSWRALAPMPLRRMAAAAVEWDGRIYVIGGAGPWPGLENEPLGGEAPARIVDANHLYDPATNTWTPRQTLPTPRTHMFVGAVNGRIYVIGGRVGTMQVVTGSTTDLVEEYDIAADRWGAVKLRMPTPRDGGTVGVYQGRIYVAGGQSITAIHNSVSRALEAYDPATNTWAILPNVPLARHGQGGGVIGNRFHVVGGHITAAFSGGEPLNVPVHDAFDFSR
;
A
#
# COMPACT_ATOMS: atom_id res chain seq x y z
N MET A 1 -51.66 28.20 -54.05
CA MET A 1 -51.57 28.01 -52.61
C MET A 1 -50.26 27.22 -52.29
N VAL A 2 -49.17 27.94 -52.04
CA VAL A 2 -47.84 27.36 -51.93
C VAL A 2 -47.47 27.37 -50.41
N ALA A 3 -47.39 26.18 -49.78
CA ALA A 3 -46.99 26.00 -48.39
C ALA A 3 -45.48 26.16 -48.27
N ARG A 4 -45.03 27.13 -47.48
CA ARG A 4 -43.61 27.31 -47.13
C ARG A 4 -43.28 26.45 -45.92
N LEU A 5 -42.46 25.39 -46.12
CA LEU A 5 -41.81 24.65 -45.05
C LEU A 5 -40.71 25.52 -44.44
N ARG A 6 -40.81 25.81 -43.14
CA ARG A 6 -39.71 26.40 -42.36
C ARG A 6 -38.87 25.28 -41.75
N LEU A 7 -37.66 25.16 -42.23
CA LEU A 7 -36.64 24.27 -41.65
C LEU A 7 -36.04 24.95 -40.41
N ALA A 8 -36.28 24.39 -39.24
CA ALA A 8 -35.63 24.84 -38.00
C ALA A 8 -34.29 24.12 -37.87
N ALA A 9 -33.20 24.88 -37.99
CA ALA A 9 -31.87 24.38 -37.75
C ALA A 9 -31.64 24.28 -36.21
N PHE A 10 -31.52 23.08 -35.70
CA PHE A 10 -31.01 22.82 -34.36
C PHE A 10 -29.47 22.95 -34.37
N ILE A 11 -28.95 24.02 -33.78
CA ILE A 11 -27.53 24.16 -33.50
C ILE A 11 -27.26 23.36 -32.20
N LEU A 12 -26.67 22.18 -32.34
CA LEU A 12 -26.06 21.46 -31.22
C LEU A 12 -24.77 22.20 -30.85
N ALA A 13 -24.83 22.97 -29.77
CA ALA A 13 -23.65 23.50 -29.12
C ALA A 13 -22.90 22.33 -28.44
N PHE A 14 -21.88 21.83 -29.10
CA PHE A 14 -20.86 21.01 -28.43
C PHE A 14 -20.10 21.92 -27.48
N GLY A 15 -20.46 21.88 -26.19
CA GLY A 15 -19.64 22.41 -25.13
C GLY A 15 -18.34 21.61 -25.09
N ALA A 16 -17.26 22.17 -25.60
CA ALA A 16 -15.93 21.67 -25.36
C ALA A 16 -15.72 21.77 -23.84
N VAL A 17 -15.82 20.66 -23.12
CA VAL A 17 -15.24 20.53 -21.80
C VAL A 17 -13.74 20.69 -22.02
N LEU A 18 -13.23 21.89 -21.73
CA LEU A 18 -11.80 22.09 -21.57
C LEU A 18 -11.39 21.15 -20.43
N ALA A 19 -10.88 19.99 -20.79
CA ALA A 19 -10.12 19.15 -19.87
C ALA A 19 -8.99 20.06 -19.37
N ASP A 20 -9.04 20.38 -18.07
CA ASP A 20 -7.95 21.04 -17.39
C ASP A 20 -6.68 20.29 -17.79
N ALA A 21 -5.75 20.96 -18.46
CA ALA A 21 -4.47 20.37 -18.84
C ALA A 21 -3.76 20.05 -17.53
N GLN A 22 -4.01 18.85 -17.02
CA GLN A 22 -3.30 18.32 -15.87
C GLN A 22 -1.83 18.48 -16.17
N THR A 23 -1.16 19.22 -15.33
CA THR A 23 0.29 19.36 -15.32
C THR A 23 0.88 17.96 -15.39
N GLN A 24 1.39 17.58 -16.56
CA GLN A 24 2.00 16.29 -16.78
C GLN A 24 3.30 16.26 -15.98
N GLY A 25 3.24 15.74 -14.74
CA GLY A 25 4.42 15.44 -13.98
C GLY A 25 5.33 14.48 -14.74
N ARG A 26 6.55 14.35 -14.32
CA ARG A 26 7.55 13.48 -14.96
C ARG A 26 8.22 12.56 -13.96
N TRP A 27 8.65 11.40 -14.42
CA TRP A 27 9.50 10.51 -13.65
C TRP A 27 10.94 10.99 -13.63
N VAL A 28 11.55 10.93 -12.46
CA VAL A 28 12.98 11.19 -12.24
C VAL A 28 13.60 9.99 -11.55
N ARG A 29 14.83 9.63 -11.94
CA ARG A 29 15.62 8.60 -11.29
C ARG A 29 16.42 9.23 -10.17
N LEU A 30 16.39 8.60 -8.99
CA LEU A 30 17.07 9.02 -7.77
C LEU A 30 18.08 7.95 -7.32
N ALA A 31 18.85 8.25 -6.25
CA ALA A 31 19.82 7.31 -5.71
C ALA A 31 19.18 5.96 -5.38
N PRO A 32 19.71 4.84 -5.89
CA PRO A 32 19.14 3.52 -5.66
C PRO A 32 19.31 3.09 -4.20
N LEU A 33 18.45 2.14 -3.77
CA LEU A 33 18.63 1.46 -2.49
C LEU A 33 20.00 0.78 -2.42
N PRO A 34 20.67 0.79 -1.25
CA PRO A 34 21.93 0.06 -1.07
C PRO A 34 21.79 -1.46 -1.21
N GLU A 35 20.62 -2.01 -0.86
CA GLU A 35 20.33 -3.44 -0.89
C GLU A 35 18.99 -3.66 -1.62
N ALA A 36 19.03 -4.43 -2.74
CA ALA A 36 17.83 -4.79 -3.48
C ALA A 36 16.95 -5.75 -2.64
N ASN A 37 15.68 -5.42 -2.50
CA ASN A 37 14.75 -6.23 -1.73
C ASN A 37 13.30 -5.92 -2.16
N GLU A 38 12.36 -6.75 -1.75
CA GLU A 38 10.93 -6.60 -1.97
C GLU A 38 10.14 -6.59 -0.66
N GLU A 39 8.83 -6.43 -0.75
CA GLU A 39 7.90 -6.35 0.38
C GLU A 39 8.35 -5.29 1.39
N TRP A 40 8.69 -4.13 0.85
CA TRP A 40 9.00 -2.97 1.64
C TRP A 40 7.75 -2.29 2.17
N ASP A 41 7.65 -2.20 3.48
CA ASP A 41 6.70 -1.31 4.12
C ASP A 41 7.33 0.08 4.29
N SER A 42 6.53 1.16 4.22
CA SER A 42 7.10 2.49 4.16
C SER A 42 6.29 3.55 4.89
N ALA A 43 6.99 4.59 5.35
CA ALA A 43 6.37 5.80 5.89
C ALA A 43 7.20 7.03 5.53
N VAL A 44 6.52 8.17 5.44
CA VAL A 44 7.16 9.49 5.31
C VAL A 44 6.98 10.26 6.61
N VAL A 45 8.08 10.72 7.18
CA VAL A 45 8.11 11.51 8.41
C VAL A 45 9.17 12.61 8.30
N ASN A 46 8.81 13.83 8.71
CA ASN A 46 9.73 14.98 8.70
C ASN A 46 10.43 15.19 7.34
N GLY A 47 9.72 14.96 6.22
CA GLY A 47 10.25 15.13 4.87
C GLY A 47 11.27 14.07 4.45
N ARG A 48 11.34 12.93 5.15
CA ARG A 48 12.20 11.79 4.83
C ARG A 48 11.35 10.55 4.61
N LEU A 49 11.80 9.66 3.70
CA LEU A 49 11.17 8.37 3.47
C LEU A 49 11.92 7.29 4.24
N TYR A 50 11.17 6.43 4.91
CA TYR A 50 11.69 5.26 5.62
C TYR A 50 11.11 3.99 5.02
N LEU A 51 11.98 2.99 4.86
CA LEU A 51 11.60 1.64 4.43
C LEU A 51 11.90 0.66 5.55
N PHE A 52 11.00 -0.30 5.75
CA PHE A 52 11.06 -1.29 6.83
C PHE A 52 10.88 -2.71 6.31
N GLY A 53 11.52 -3.68 6.95
CA GLY A 53 11.30 -5.10 6.73
C GLY A 53 12.12 -5.66 5.59
N GLY A 54 11.47 -5.81 4.45
CA GLY A 54 11.99 -6.52 3.29
C GLY A 54 11.86 -8.02 3.41
N ASN A 55 11.76 -8.66 2.27
CA ASN A 55 11.67 -10.11 2.12
C ASN A 55 12.69 -10.56 1.08
N PRO A 56 13.91 -10.94 1.49
CA PRO A 56 14.96 -11.30 0.56
C PRO A 56 14.62 -12.63 -0.11
N VAL A 57 14.95 -12.70 -1.38
CA VAL A 57 14.89 -13.98 -2.09
C VAL A 57 16.24 -14.65 -1.99
N ALA A 58 16.26 -15.84 -1.41
CA ALA A 58 17.46 -16.69 -1.34
C ALA A 58 17.76 -17.38 -2.68
N GLU A 59 18.96 -17.89 -2.83
CA GLU A 59 19.34 -18.72 -3.98
C GLU A 59 18.33 -19.86 -4.20
N GLY A 60 17.87 -20.05 -5.45
CA GLY A 60 16.84 -21.03 -5.78
C GLY A 60 15.40 -20.53 -5.63
N GLY A 61 15.17 -19.22 -5.49
CA GLY A 61 13.84 -18.61 -5.53
C GLY A 61 13.01 -18.76 -4.27
N GLN A 62 13.59 -19.26 -3.16
CA GLN A 62 12.89 -19.38 -1.89
C GLN A 62 12.94 -18.06 -1.11
N GLN A 63 11.85 -17.76 -0.39
CA GLN A 63 11.84 -16.62 0.51
C GLN A 63 12.84 -16.85 1.66
N GLY A 64 13.76 -15.91 1.84
CA GLY A 64 14.69 -15.89 2.96
C GLY A 64 14.04 -15.38 4.24
N ALA A 65 14.75 -15.51 5.36
CA ALA A 65 14.32 -14.90 6.62
C ALA A 65 14.23 -13.38 6.48
N PRO A 66 13.16 -12.74 6.97
CA PRO A 66 13.07 -11.29 6.96
C PRO A 66 14.27 -10.69 7.70
N PRO A 67 15.03 -9.76 7.09
CA PRO A 67 16.21 -9.20 7.72
C PRO A 67 15.91 -8.10 8.75
N GLY A 68 14.67 -7.57 8.73
CA GLY A 68 14.26 -6.45 9.58
C GLY A 68 15.02 -5.16 9.28
N LEU A 69 15.38 -4.95 8.03
CA LEU A 69 16.12 -3.76 7.57
C LEU A 69 15.33 -2.48 7.82
N VAL A 70 16.05 -1.40 8.07
CA VAL A 70 15.50 -0.05 8.11
C VAL A 70 16.42 0.87 7.32
N PHE A 71 15.87 1.58 6.34
CA PHE A 71 16.56 2.59 5.56
C PHE A 71 15.85 3.94 5.65
N GLU A 72 16.63 5.01 5.73
CA GLU A 72 16.19 6.39 5.65
C GLU A 72 16.69 7.02 4.36
N TYR A 73 15.82 7.65 3.60
CA TYR A 73 16.17 8.48 2.44
C TYR A 73 16.10 9.96 2.77
N ASP A 74 17.20 10.65 2.52
CA ASP A 74 17.30 12.12 2.60
C ASP A 74 17.16 12.71 1.19
N PRO A 75 16.03 13.39 0.88
CA PRO A 75 15.80 13.94 -0.45
C PRO A 75 16.72 15.14 -0.78
N ALA A 76 17.22 15.84 0.23
CA ALA A 76 18.13 16.96 0.01
C ALA A 76 19.54 16.51 -0.40
N ALA A 77 19.98 15.37 0.13
CA ALA A 77 21.29 14.78 -0.19
C ALA A 77 21.20 13.71 -1.28
N ASP A 78 19.99 13.33 -1.73
CA ASP A 78 19.73 12.17 -2.60
C ASP A 78 20.48 10.93 -2.13
N ARG A 79 20.29 10.55 -0.85
CA ARG A 79 21.10 9.49 -0.23
C ARG A 79 20.29 8.65 0.75
N TRP A 80 20.58 7.34 0.74
CA TRP A 80 20.09 6.36 1.71
C TRP A 80 21.07 6.17 2.88
N THR A 81 20.52 5.98 4.07
CA THR A 81 21.26 5.67 5.30
C THR A 81 20.59 4.47 5.97
N LYS A 82 21.38 3.46 6.32
CA LYS A 82 20.93 2.31 7.09
C LYS A 82 20.75 2.72 8.55
N LYS A 83 19.62 2.33 9.12
CA LYS A 83 19.22 2.66 10.50
C LYS A 83 19.18 1.39 11.35
N LYS A 84 18.88 1.55 12.64
CA LYS A 84 18.75 0.44 13.58
C LYS A 84 17.66 -0.51 13.12
N HIS A 85 17.99 -1.80 12.99
CA HIS A 85 17.07 -2.84 12.56
C HIS A 85 15.84 -2.93 13.46
N MET A 86 14.75 -3.47 12.90
CA MET A 86 13.54 -3.78 13.65
C MET A 86 13.85 -4.75 14.82
N PRO A 87 13.26 -4.55 16.01
CA PRO A 87 13.47 -5.45 17.15
C PRO A 87 12.98 -6.88 16.90
N GLN A 88 11.92 -7.01 16.11
CA GLN A 88 11.40 -8.25 15.58
C GLN A 88 11.46 -8.16 14.07
N PRO A 89 12.42 -8.83 13.40
CA PRO A 89 12.47 -8.91 11.94
C PRO A 89 11.19 -9.51 11.38
N ALA A 90 10.51 -8.77 10.52
CA ALA A 90 9.23 -9.15 9.91
C ALA A 90 9.10 -8.52 8.52
N HIS A 91 8.17 -9.06 7.72
CA HIS A 91 7.73 -8.49 6.44
C HIS A 91 6.21 -8.32 6.43
N HIS A 92 5.67 -7.59 5.44
CA HIS A 92 4.24 -7.32 5.32
C HIS A 92 3.64 -6.64 6.57
N ASN A 93 4.36 -5.71 7.16
CA ASN A 93 3.88 -4.92 8.30
C ASN A 93 2.89 -3.86 7.81
N ALA A 94 2.04 -3.36 8.69
CA ALA A 94 1.31 -2.13 8.47
C ALA A 94 2.11 -0.96 9.07
N VAL A 95 2.54 -0.01 8.23
CA VAL A 95 3.46 1.07 8.64
C VAL A 95 2.86 2.44 8.35
N VAL A 96 2.99 3.37 9.29
CA VAL A 96 2.50 4.74 9.14
C VAL A 96 3.32 5.73 9.96
N GLY A 97 3.51 6.94 9.44
CA GLY A 97 4.15 8.05 10.15
C GLY A 97 3.12 8.94 10.86
N TYR A 98 3.41 9.33 12.09
CA TYR A 98 2.65 10.33 12.83
C TYR A 98 3.52 11.06 13.85
N ASN A 99 3.39 12.38 13.93
CA ASN A 99 4.03 13.24 14.94
C ASN A 99 5.54 12.99 15.11
N GLY A 100 6.26 12.90 13.98
CA GLY A 100 7.71 12.68 13.98
C GLY A 100 8.16 11.26 14.33
N LYS A 101 7.24 10.32 14.56
CA LYS A 101 7.49 8.90 14.83
C LYS A 101 6.91 8.03 13.74
N ILE A 102 7.35 6.77 13.70
CA ILE A 102 6.84 5.76 12.77
C ILE A 102 6.30 4.60 13.58
N TYR A 103 5.10 4.19 13.25
CA TYR A 103 4.38 3.09 13.90
C TYR A 103 4.38 1.88 12.98
N VAL A 104 4.78 0.73 13.50
CA VAL A 104 4.90 -0.54 12.77
C VAL A 104 4.08 -1.59 13.49
N PHE A 105 3.13 -2.19 12.77
CA PHE A 105 2.15 -3.11 13.33
C PHE A 105 2.14 -4.45 12.60
N GLY A 106 2.13 -5.54 13.34
CA GLY A 106 1.99 -6.89 12.83
C GLY A 106 3.08 -7.31 11.86
N GLY A 107 2.67 -7.90 10.75
CA GLY A 107 3.56 -8.53 9.79
C GLY A 107 3.67 -10.02 10.01
N ALA A 108 4.62 -10.65 9.33
CA ALA A 108 4.92 -12.08 9.47
C ALA A 108 6.41 -12.32 9.71
N VAL A 109 6.69 -13.40 10.42
CA VAL A 109 8.04 -13.77 10.83
C VAL A 109 8.37 -15.20 10.42
N GLN A 110 9.66 -15.52 10.38
CA GLN A 110 10.16 -16.88 10.34
C GLN A 110 10.40 -17.35 11.79
N ARG A 111 9.83 -18.48 12.18
CA ARG A 111 10.00 -19.04 13.54
C ARG A 111 11.18 -20.00 13.68
N LYS A 112 11.60 -20.63 12.57
CA LYS A 112 12.73 -21.58 12.55
C LYS A 112 13.59 -21.31 11.31
N PRO A 113 14.92 -21.34 11.42
CA PRO A 113 15.80 -21.23 10.25
C PRO A 113 15.42 -22.23 9.15
N GLY A 114 15.30 -21.74 7.90
CA GLY A 114 14.89 -22.56 6.75
C GLY A 114 13.42 -22.98 6.73
N GLY A 115 12.62 -22.60 7.72
CA GLY A 115 11.19 -22.86 7.79
C GLY A 115 10.34 -21.78 7.11
N PRO A 116 9.00 -21.94 7.15
CA PRO A 116 8.09 -20.94 6.62
C PRO A 116 8.28 -19.55 7.25
N THR A 117 8.06 -18.50 6.44
CA THR A 117 8.17 -17.09 6.85
C THR A 117 6.83 -16.44 7.15
N GLN A 118 5.73 -17.18 7.03
CA GLN A 118 4.36 -16.67 7.04
C GLN A 118 3.65 -16.87 8.40
N TYR A 119 4.34 -16.60 9.51
CA TYR A 119 3.70 -16.62 10.85
C TYR A 119 3.26 -15.22 11.22
N PRO A 120 1.95 -14.88 11.19
CA PRO A 120 1.46 -13.57 11.56
C PRO A 120 1.74 -13.25 13.02
N ILE A 121 2.07 -12.00 13.31
CA ILE A 121 2.34 -11.49 14.65
C ILE A 121 1.39 -10.33 14.99
N ASP A 122 1.28 -10.04 16.28
CA ASP A 122 0.50 -8.94 16.85
C ASP A 122 1.39 -7.81 17.43
N ASN A 123 2.71 -7.92 17.26
CA ASN A 123 3.64 -6.90 17.74
C ASN A 123 3.31 -5.52 17.19
N ALA A 124 3.48 -4.52 18.04
CA ALA A 124 3.36 -3.11 17.69
C ALA A 124 4.58 -2.36 18.21
N TRP A 125 5.17 -1.53 17.37
CA TRP A 125 6.38 -0.79 17.65
C TRP A 125 6.25 0.67 17.25
N GLU A 126 6.89 1.53 18.01
CA GLU A 126 7.17 2.91 17.63
C GLU A 126 8.67 3.04 17.37
N TYR A 127 9.02 3.56 16.21
CA TYR A 127 10.37 3.95 15.86
C TYR A 127 10.54 5.46 15.98
N ASP A 128 11.57 5.88 16.70
CA ASP A 128 12.00 7.28 16.80
C ASP A 128 13.16 7.52 15.83
N PRO A 129 12.94 8.20 14.68
CA PRO A 129 14.00 8.47 13.74
C PRO A 129 15.11 9.37 14.29
N ALA A 130 14.77 10.30 15.20
CA ALA A 130 15.73 11.25 15.77
C ALA A 130 16.70 10.56 16.73
N ALA A 131 16.21 9.60 17.51
CA ALA A 131 17.00 8.82 18.47
C ALA A 131 17.52 7.50 17.89
N ASP A 132 17.11 7.12 16.68
CA ASP A 132 17.37 5.81 16.06
C ASP A 132 17.05 4.66 17.02
N SER A 133 15.87 4.69 17.61
CA SER A 133 15.47 3.78 18.69
C SER A 133 14.03 3.28 18.55
N TRP A 134 13.78 2.12 19.15
CA TRP A 134 12.49 1.44 19.13
C TRP A 134 11.87 1.36 20.53
N ARG A 135 10.55 1.48 20.58
CA ARG A 135 9.74 1.29 21.76
C ARG A 135 8.60 0.31 21.47
N ALA A 136 8.41 -0.69 22.33
CA ALA A 136 7.27 -1.59 22.24
C ALA A 136 5.98 -0.86 22.64
N LEU A 137 4.90 -1.17 21.94
CA LEU A 137 3.55 -0.65 22.17
C LEU A 137 2.61 -1.78 22.61
N ALA A 138 1.38 -1.43 22.99
CA ALA A 138 0.33 -2.41 23.22
C ALA A 138 0.12 -3.25 21.95
N PRO A 139 0.17 -4.58 22.04
CA PRO A 139 0.04 -5.46 20.89
C PRO A 139 -1.33 -5.29 20.22
N MET A 140 -1.39 -5.57 18.93
CA MET A 140 -2.66 -5.57 18.19
C MET A 140 -3.63 -6.60 18.77
N PRO A 141 -4.95 -6.32 18.75
CA PRO A 141 -5.95 -7.29 19.18
C PRO A 141 -6.01 -8.59 18.35
N LEU A 142 -5.42 -8.57 17.15
CA LEU A 142 -5.42 -9.70 16.21
C LEU A 142 -4.09 -9.79 15.47
N ARG A 143 -3.47 -10.98 15.49
CA ARG A 143 -2.28 -11.29 14.68
C ARG A 143 -2.64 -11.22 13.21
N ARG A 144 -1.89 -10.41 12.44
CA ARG A 144 -2.13 -10.27 11.00
C ARG A 144 -0.93 -9.67 10.28
N MET A 145 -0.84 -10.02 9.00
CA MET A 145 0.11 -9.48 8.04
C MET A 145 -0.62 -8.88 6.83
N ALA A 146 0.07 -8.11 6.02
CA ALA A 146 -0.46 -7.47 4.81
C ALA A 146 -1.75 -6.67 5.06
N ALA A 147 -1.89 -6.12 6.27
CA ALA A 147 -2.85 -5.09 6.61
C ALA A 147 -2.33 -3.72 6.16
N ALA A 148 -3.21 -2.75 6.02
CA ALA A 148 -2.82 -1.37 5.74
C ALA A 148 -2.99 -0.49 6.99
N ALA A 149 -2.08 0.48 7.18
CA ALA A 149 -2.21 1.49 8.22
C ALA A 149 -2.36 2.89 7.62
N VAL A 150 -3.19 3.72 8.21
CA VAL A 150 -3.38 5.11 7.83
C VAL A 150 -3.66 5.96 9.06
N GLU A 151 -3.09 7.16 9.07
CA GLU A 151 -3.31 8.14 10.13
C GLU A 151 -4.34 9.19 9.72
N TRP A 152 -5.17 9.59 10.66
CA TRP A 152 -6.05 10.75 10.56
C TRP A 152 -6.31 11.37 11.93
N ASP A 153 -6.06 12.65 12.06
CA ASP A 153 -6.32 13.46 13.26
C ASP A 153 -5.78 12.83 14.55
N GLY A 154 -4.51 12.39 14.48
CA GLY A 154 -3.79 11.80 15.62
C GLY A 154 -4.20 10.39 15.98
N ARG A 155 -4.99 9.73 15.15
CA ARG A 155 -5.44 8.35 15.31
C ARG A 155 -4.93 7.50 14.16
N ILE A 156 -4.57 6.25 14.45
CA ILE A 156 -4.07 5.31 13.45
C ILE A 156 -5.09 4.18 13.27
N TYR A 157 -5.51 3.97 12.03
CA TYR A 157 -6.40 2.88 11.64
C TYR A 157 -5.59 1.78 10.99
N VAL A 158 -5.72 0.54 11.50
CA VAL A 158 -5.13 -0.65 10.91
C VAL A 158 -6.25 -1.54 10.38
N ILE A 159 -6.28 -1.75 9.06
CA ILE A 159 -7.44 -2.28 8.34
C ILE A 159 -7.06 -3.55 7.57
N GLY A 160 -7.95 -4.55 7.58
CA GLY A 160 -7.82 -5.78 6.79
C GLY A 160 -6.61 -6.63 7.16
N GLY A 161 -6.08 -7.33 6.16
CA GLY A 161 -4.92 -8.21 6.29
C GLY A 161 -5.28 -9.70 6.33
N ALA A 162 -4.29 -10.53 6.57
CA ALA A 162 -4.43 -11.98 6.73
C ALA A 162 -3.95 -12.42 8.10
N GLY A 163 -4.71 -13.29 8.74
CA GLY A 163 -4.40 -13.82 10.07
C GLY A 163 -4.69 -15.31 10.17
N PRO A 164 -4.35 -15.95 11.29
CA PRO A 164 -4.66 -17.34 11.55
C PRO A 164 -6.16 -17.53 11.78
N TRP A 165 -6.62 -18.73 11.56
CA TRP A 165 -7.91 -19.17 12.08
C TRP A 165 -7.82 -19.38 13.59
N PRO A 166 -8.93 -19.18 14.34
CA PRO A 166 -8.98 -19.52 15.77
C PRO A 166 -8.58 -20.96 16.02
N GLY A 167 -7.62 -21.16 16.95
CA GLY A 167 -7.04 -22.48 17.25
C GLY A 167 -5.84 -22.85 16.37
N LEU A 168 -5.49 -22.06 15.37
CA LEU A 168 -4.35 -22.28 14.46
C LEU A 168 -3.31 -21.15 14.54
N GLU A 169 -3.25 -20.42 15.65
CA GLU A 169 -2.39 -19.25 15.81
C GLU A 169 -0.89 -19.56 15.76
N ASN A 170 -0.54 -20.85 15.86
CA ASN A 170 0.85 -21.32 15.79
C ASN A 170 1.23 -21.91 14.44
N GLU A 171 0.29 -21.97 13.50
CA GLU A 171 0.54 -22.48 12.15
C GLU A 171 0.92 -21.34 11.20
N PRO A 172 1.80 -21.61 10.21
CA PRO A 172 2.10 -20.63 9.17
C PRO A 172 0.91 -20.49 8.23
N LEU A 173 0.67 -19.26 7.74
CA LEU A 173 -0.32 -19.06 6.69
C LEU A 173 0.16 -19.74 5.41
N GLY A 174 -0.72 -20.52 4.76
CA GLY A 174 -0.47 -21.18 3.49
C GLY A 174 0.19 -22.55 3.54
N GLY A 175 0.33 -23.09 4.73
CA GLY A 175 0.56 -24.52 4.90
C GLY A 175 -0.73 -25.33 4.70
N GLU A 176 -0.98 -26.30 5.55
CA GLU A 176 -2.23 -27.07 5.56
C GLU A 176 -3.43 -26.21 5.97
N ALA A 177 -3.20 -25.12 6.70
CA ALA A 177 -4.22 -24.16 7.09
C ALA A 177 -4.29 -22.98 6.11
N PRO A 178 -5.43 -22.75 5.42
CA PRO A 178 -5.59 -21.59 4.55
C PRO A 178 -5.53 -20.29 5.37
N ALA A 179 -4.96 -19.23 4.78
CA ALA A 179 -4.96 -17.92 5.39
C ALA A 179 -6.39 -17.40 5.55
N ARG A 180 -6.73 -16.90 6.75
CA ARG A 180 -7.97 -16.17 6.97
C ARG A 180 -7.77 -14.72 6.55
N ILE A 181 -8.49 -14.26 5.53
CA ILE A 181 -8.56 -12.84 5.22
C ILE A 181 -9.52 -12.19 6.21
N VAL A 182 -9.06 -11.14 6.88
CA VAL A 182 -9.81 -10.53 7.97
C VAL A 182 -10.42 -9.19 7.57
N ASP A 183 -11.58 -8.91 8.13
CA ASP A 183 -12.34 -7.67 7.96
C ASP A 183 -12.03 -6.62 9.05
N ALA A 184 -11.09 -6.92 9.94
CA ALA A 184 -10.80 -6.11 11.11
C ALA A 184 -10.41 -4.68 10.74
N ASN A 185 -11.04 -3.71 11.40
CA ASN A 185 -10.66 -2.31 11.41
C ASN A 185 -10.44 -1.91 12.87
N HIS A 186 -9.19 -1.67 13.25
CA HIS A 186 -8.81 -1.30 14.61
C HIS A 186 -8.19 0.09 14.63
N LEU A 187 -8.70 0.94 15.50
CA LEU A 187 -8.12 2.24 15.80
C LEU A 187 -7.10 2.08 16.93
N TYR A 188 -5.89 2.56 16.71
CA TYR A 188 -4.87 2.73 17.72
C TYR A 188 -4.77 4.22 18.11
N ASP A 189 -4.78 4.48 19.41
CA ASP A 189 -4.56 5.80 19.97
C ASP A 189 -3.11 5.90 20.52
N PRO A 190 -2.22 6.64 19.84
CA PRO A 190 -0.84 6.80 20.31
C PRO A 190 -0.71 7.50 21.65
N ALA A 191 -1.66 8.36 22.02
CA ALA A 191 -1.61 9.11 23.27
C ALA A 191 -1.88 8.24 24.49
N THR A 192 -2.74 7.24 24.35
CA THR A 192 -3.12 6.33 25.43
C THR A 192 -2.50 4.93 25.29
N ASN A 193 -1.88 4.63 24.15
CA ASN A 193 -1.35 3.31 23.79
C ASN A 193 -2.43 2.21 23.89
N THR A 194 -3.62 2.48 23.33
CA THR A 194 -4.77 1.57 23.38
C THR A 194 -5.39 1.32 22.02
N TRP A 195 -6.06 0.18 21.90
CA TRP A 195 -6.79 -0.25 20.71
C TRP A 195 -8.30 -0.18 20.91
N THR A 196 -9.02 0.27 19.89
CA THR A 196 -10.49 0.27 19.86
C THR A 196 -10.98 -0.34 18.54
N PRO A 197 -11.87 -1.36 18.59
CA PRO A 197 -12.47 -1.89 17.37
C PRO A 197 -13.37 -0.82 16.72
N ARG A 198 -13.41 -0.83 15.39
CA ARG A 198 -14.25 0.01 14.54
C ARG A 198 -15.08 -0.86 13.61
N GLN A 199 -16.05 -0.25 12.91
CA GLN A 199 -16.87 -0.96 11.95
C GLN A 199 -16.00 -1.72 10.94
N THR A 200 -16.23 -3.02 10.80
CA THR A 200 -15.44 -3.93 9.98
C THR A 200 -15.50 -3.59 8.49
N LEU A 201 -14.40 -3.87 7.77
CA LEU A 201 -14.30 -3.68 6.31
C LEU A 201 -15.32 -4.57 5.58
N PRO A 202 -16.19 -4.03 4.72
CA PRO A 202 -17.26 -4.81 4.07
C PRO A 202 -16.73 -5.93 3.17
N THR A 203 -15.61 -5.66 2.47
CA THR A 203 -14.93 -6.67 1.63
C THR A 203 -13.55 -6.95 2.21
N PRO A 204 -13.37 -8.04 2.98
CA PRO A 204 -12.08 -8.42 3.57
C PRO A 204 -11.00 -8.60 2.48
N ARG A 205 -9.82 -8.00 2.66
CA ARG A 205 -8.71 -8.11 1.69
C ARG A 205 -7.35 -7.78 2.29
N THR A 206 -6.31 -8.13 1.54
CA THR A 206 -4.90 -7.90 1.87
C THR A 206 -4.24 -7.03 0.81
N HIS A 207 -3.03 -6.52 1.09
CA HIS A 207 -2.17 -5.79 0.14
C HIS A 207 -2.87 -4.59 -0.53
N MET A 208 -3.89 -4.04 0.15
CA MET A 208 -4.68 -2.92 -0.35
C MET A 208 -3.92 -1.60 -0.21
N PHE A 209 -4.31 -0.64 -1.02
CA PHE A 209 -3.88 0.75 -0.92
C PHE A 209 -4.85 1.51 -0.02
N VAL A 210 -4.32 2.32 0.89
CA VAL A 210 -5.14 3.10 1.82
C VAL A 210 -4.69 4.55 1.86
N GLY A 211 -5.63 5.47 1.75
CA GLY A 211 -5.37 6.90 1.89
C GLY A 211 -6.49 7.58 2.67
N ALA A 212 -6.15 8.60 3.46
CA ALA A 212 -7.11 9.41 4.19
C ALA A 212 -7.20 10.81 3.58
N VAL A 213 -8.42 11.27 3.32
CA VAL A 213 -8.71 12.60 2.75
C VAL A 213 -9.99 13.13 3.38
N ASN A 214 -9.96 14.34 3.92
CA ASN A 214 -11.13 15.07 4.44
C ASN A 214 -12.01 14.23 5.40
N GLY A 215 -11.40 13.57 6.38
CA GLY A 215 -12.13 12.77 7.38
C GLY A 215 -12.68 11.44 6.86
N ARG A 216 -12.21 10.99 5.70
CA ARG A 216 -12.58 9.73 5.05
C ARG A 216 -11.35 8.89 4.81
N ILE A 217 -11.46 7.58 5.03
CA ILE A 217 -10.45 6.59 4.63
C ILE A 217 -10.97 5.87 3.39
N TYR A 218 -10.12 5.79 2.38
CA TYR A 218 -10.38 5.06 1.13
C TYR A 218 -9.53 3.81 1.09
N VAL A 219 -10.17 2.64 1.00
CA VAL A 219 -9.53 1.35 0.82
C VAL A 219 -9.68 0.95 -0.64
N ILE A 220 -8.56 0.87 -1.35
CA ILE A 220 -8.48 0.77 -2.81
C ILE A 220 -7.77 -0.53 -3.19
N GLY A 221 -8.31 -1.25 -4.17
CA GLY A 221 -7.67 -2.45 -4.71
C GLY A 221 -7.39 -3.51 -3.65
N GLY A 222 -6.28 -4.19 -3.79
CA GLY A 222 -5.88 -5.28 -2.90
C GLY A 222 -6.30 -6.65 -3.41
N ARG A 223 -6.15 -7.67 -2.57
CA ARG A 223 -6.43 -9.07 -2.91
C ARG A 223 -7.56 -9.61 -2.05
N VAL A 224 -8.60 -10.13 -2.70
CA VAL A 224 -9.71 -10.86 -2.07
C VAL A 224 -9.45 -12.38 -2.15
N GLY A 225 -10.10 -13.16 -1.28
CA GLY A 225 -9.89 -14.60 -1.19
C GLY A 225 -8.70 -14.97 -0.29
N THR A 226 -8.21 -16.19 -0.39
CA THR A 226 -7.10 -16.66 0.43
C THR A 226 -5.76 -16.25 -0.17
N MET A 227 -4.77 -15.93 0.66
CA MET A 227 -3.44 -15.46 0.22
C MET A 227 -2.70 -16.42 -0.73
N GLN A 228 -3.03 -17.71 -0.73
CA GLN A 228 -2.23 -18.74 -1.37
C GLN A 228 -3.03 -19.72 -2.23
N VAL A 229 -4.32 -19.54 -2.35
CA VAL A 229 -5.08 -20.28 -3.34
C VAL A 229 -4.99 -19.52 -4.66
N VAL A 230 -4.69 -20.22 -5.74
CA VAL A 230 -4.66 -19.74 -7.14
C VAL A 230 -5.96 -18.98 -7.54
N THR A 231 -6.96 -19.00 -6.69
CA THR A 231 -8.23 -18.27 -6.81
C THR A 231 -8.28 -16.94 -6.09
N GLY A 232 -7.23 -16.54 -5.35
CA GLY A 232 -7.13 -15.19 -4.80
C GLY A 232 -7.04 -14.22 -5.96
N SER A 233 -7.97 -13.28 -6.06
CA SER A 233 -8.02 -12.32 -7.15
C SER A 233 -7.72 -10.92 -6.65
N THR A 234 -6.92 -10.18 -7.39
CA THR A 234 -6.83 -8.74 -7.22
C THR A 234 -8.17 -8.10 -7.55
N THR A 235 -8.51 -7.07 -6.80
CA THR A 235 -9.76 -6.34 -7.00
C THR A 235 -9.50 -4.87 -7.36
N ASP A 236 -10.48 -4.26 -7.97
CA ASP A 236 -10.53 -2.84 -8.32
C ASP A 236 -11.42 -2.04 -7.35
N LEU A 237 -11.94 -2.67 -6.30
CA LEU A 237 -12.88 -2.05 -5.36
C LEU A 237 -12.27 -0.81 -4.71
N VAL A 238 -13.12 0.21 -4.54
CA VAL A 238 -12.85 1.40 -3.73
C VAL A 238 -13.98 1.53 -2.71
N GLU A 239 -13.65 1.36 -1.44
CA GLU A 239 -14.58 1.50 -0.33
C GLU A 239 -14.19 2.69 0.54
N GLU A 240 -15.18 3.47 0.94
CA GLU A 240 -15.01 4.68 1.75
C GLU A 240 -15.51 4.43 3.17
N TYR A 241 -14.69 4.77 4.14
CA TYR A 241 -15.04 4.76 5.55
C TYR A 241 -15.17 6.19 6.08
N ASP A 242 -16.34 6.51 6.65
CA ASP A 242 -16.60 7.76 7.36
C ASP A 242 -16.08 7.64 8.80
N ILE A 243 -15.00 8.36 9.08
CA ILE A 243 -14.33 8.30 10.39
C ILE A 243 -15.25 8.81 11.51
N ALA A 244 -15.96 9.92 11.27
CA ALA A 244 -16.81 10.55 12.27
C ALA A 244 -18.06 9.71 12.58
N ALA A 245 -18.63 9.06 11.56
CA ALA A 245 -19.82 8.24 11.68
C ALA A 245 -19.53 6.77 12.04
N ASP A 246 -18.27 6.36 12.05
CA ASP A 246 -17.83 4.95 12.21
C ASP A 246 -18.61 4.01 11.29
N ARG A 247 -18.66 4.31 9.98
CA ARG A 247 -19.41 3.50 9.03
C ARG A 247 -18.80 3.51 7.63
N TRP A 248 -18.99 2.43 6.91
CA TRP A 248 -18.69 2.32 5.49
C TRP A 248 -19.82 2.89 4.64
N GLY A 249 -19.44 3.61 3.59
CA GLY A 249 -20.36 4.20 2.61
C GLY A 249 -20.59 3.27 1.40
N ALA A 250 -21.24 3.83 0.37
CA ALA A 250 -21.37 3.14 -0.90
C ALA A 250 -20.02 2.96 -1.60
N VAL A 251 -19.88 1.89 -2.39
CA VAL A 251 -18.71 1.64 -3.25
C VAL A 251 -18.53 2.82 -4.21
N LYS A 252 -17.29 3.28 -4.33
CA LYS A 252 -16.91 4.38 -5.23
C LYS A 252 -16.56 3.86 -6.63
N LEU A 253 -16.23 4.79 -7.54
CA LEU A 253 -15.77 4.41 -8.86
C LEU A 253 -14.53 3.52 -8.75
N ARG A 254 -14.59 2.37 -9.39
CA ARG A 254 -13.56 1.33 -9.33
C ARG A 254 -12.24 1.80 -9.93
N MET A 255 -11.13 1.28 -9.40
CA MET A 255 -9.80 1.56 -9.92
C MET A 255 -9.68 1.02 -11.36
N PRO A 256 -9.12 1.79 -12.32
CA PRO A 256 -9.05 1.36 -13.72
C PRO A 256 -8.25 0.07 -13.94
N THR A 257 -7.17 -0.13 -13.17
CA THR A 257 -6.32 -1.33 -13.25
C THR A 257 -6.38 -2.10 -11.93
N PRO A 258 -7.12 -3.23 -11.84
CA PRO A 258 -7.15 -4.06 -10.63
C PRO A 258 -5.76 -4.52 -10.23
N ARG A 259 -5.31 -4.23 -8.99
CA ARG A 259 -3.97 -4.59 -8.51
C ARG A 259 -3.80 -4.51 -7.00
N ASP A 260 -2.74 -5.13 -6.52
CA ASP A 260 -2.32 -5.16 -5.13
C ASP A 260 -0.79 -4.93 -5.00
N GLY A 261 -0.28 -4.77 -3.78
CA GLY A 261 1.15 -4.79 -3.48
C GLY A 261 1.99 -3.71 -4.17
N GLY A 262 1.40 -2.56 -4.47
CA GLY A 262 2.10 -1.39 -4.99
C GLY A 262 2.30 -0.30 -3.92
N THR A 263 2.61 0.90 -4.38
CA THR A 263 2.85 2.08 -3.53
C THR A 263 1.65 3.02 -3.56
N VAL A 264 1.31 3.61 -2.43
CA VAL A 264 0.24 4.61 -2.29
C VAL A 264 0.77 5.90 -1.69
N GLY A 265 0.19 7.03 -2.08
CA GLY A 265 0.49 8.34 -1.48
C GLY A 265 -0.63 9.32 -1.67
N VAL A 266 -0.76 10.28 -0.76
CA VAL A 266 -1.77 11.35 -0.85
C VAL A 266 -1.07 12.67 -1.18
N TYR A 267 -1.55 13.35 -2.21
CA TYR A 267 -1.04 14.65 -2.61
C TYR A 267 -2.18 15.55 -3.08
N GLN A 268 -2.29 16.75 -2.52
CA GLN A 268 -3.32 17.74 -2.84
C GLN A 268 -4.76 17.15 -2.88
N GLY A 269 -5.10 16.34 -1.86
CA GLY A 269 -6.43 15.76 -1.72
C GLY A 269 -6.74 14.60 -2.67
N ARG A 270 -5.78 14.12 -3.47
CA ARG A 270 -5.90 12.96 -4.35
C ARG A 270 -5.05 11.80 -3.82
N ILE A 271 -5.49 10.58 -4.08
CA ILE A 271 -4.81 9.34 -3.70
C ILE A 271 -4.16 8.74 -4.95
N TYR A 272 -2.83 8.66 -4.94
CA TYR A 272 -2.02 8.13 -6.04
C TYR A 272 -1.64 6.69 -5.75
N VAL A 273 -1.79 5.83 -6.75
CA VAL A 273 -1.45 4.41 -6.68
C VAL A 273 -0.51 4.06 -7.81
N ALA A 274 0.68 3.55 -7.51
CA ALA A 274 1.73 3.24 -8.47
C ALA A 274 2.17 1.78 -8.41
N GLY A 275 2.42 1.17 -9.57
CA GLY A 275 2.95 -0.19 -9.67
C GLY A 275 2.01 -1.24 -9.08
N GLY A 276 2.58 -2.27 -8.48
CA GLY A 276 1.85 -3.41 -7.93
C GLY A 276 1.74 -4.55 -8.94
N GLN A 277 0.88 -5.50 -8.63
CA GLN A 277 0.64 -6.68 -9.45
C GLN A 277 -0.85 -6.96 -9.62
N SER A 278 -1.19 -7.66 -10.69
CA SER A 278 -2.51 -8.23 -10.92
C SER A 278 -2.40 -9.76 -10.93
N ILE A 279 -3.13 -10.39 -10.02
CA ILE A 279 -3.16 -11.85 -9.87
C ILE A 279 -4.58 -12.33 -10.05
N THR A 280 -4.77 -13.24 -10.99
CA THR A 280 -6.02 -13.96 -11.21
C THR A 280 -5.73 -15.44 -11.43
N ALA A 281 -6.74 -16.28 -11.54
CA ALA A 281 -6.58 -17.70 -11.82
C ALA A 281 -5.85 -18.01 -13.14
N ILE A 282 -5.85 -17.07 -14.09
CA ILE A 282 -5.33 -17.27 -15.45
C ILE A 282 -4.28 -16.25 -15.88
N HIS A 283 -4.00 -15.24 -15.05
CA HIS A 283 -3.10 -14.15 -15.40
C HIS A 283 -2.38 -13.60 -14.17
N ASN A 284 -1.05 -13.55 -14.25
CA ASN A 284 -0.21 -12.89 -13.26
C ASN A 284 0.73 -11.91 -13.97
N SER A 285 0.73 -10.67 -13.54
CA SER A 285 1.61 -9.64 -14.10
C SER A 285 1.93 -8.55 -13.09
N VAL A 286 3.08 -7.92 -13.25
CA VAL A 286 3.42 -6.67 -12.58
C VAL A 286 2.91 -5.48 -13.39
N SER A 287 2.54 -4.42 -12.69
CA SER A 287 1.93 -3.23 -13.30
C SER A 287 2.90 -2.05 -13.40
N ARG A 288 2.73 -1.24 -14.43
CA ARG A 288 3.36 0.08 -14.57
C ARG A 288 2.39 1.23 -14.31
N ALA A 289 1.12 0.93 -14.03
CA ALA A 289 0.11 1.97 -13.88
C ALA A 289 0.47 2.96 -12.75
N LEU A 290 0.33 4.24 -13.05
CA LEU A 290 0.20 5.31 -12.08
C LEU A 290 -1.19 5.92 -12.27
N GLU A 291 -2.03 5.81 -11.27
CA GLU A 291 -3.41 6.27 -11.30
C GLU A 291 -3.71 7.12 -10.07
N ALA A 292 -4.51 8.16 -10.23
CA ALA A 292 -4.89 9.06 -9.15
C ALA A 292 -6.40 9.07 -8.97
N TYR A 293 -6.86 8.74 -7.78
CA TYR A 293 -8.25 8.87 -7.37
C TYR A 293 -8.51 10.25 -6.79
N ASP A 294 -9.52 10.92 -7.29
CA ASP A 294 -10.02 12.18 -6.74
C ASP A 294 -11.32 11.92 -5.96
N PRO A 295 -11.27 11.92 -4.60
CA PRO A 295 -12.44 11.69 -3.78
C PRO A 295 -13.53 12.76 -3.92
N ALA A 296 -13.16 13.99 -4.25
CA ALA A 296 -14.12 15.09 -4.35
C ALA A 296 -15.07 14.93 -5.54
N THR A 297 -14.56 14.38 -6.63
CA THR A 297 -15.32 14.16 -7.88
C THR A 297 -15.68 12.69 -8.11
N ASN A 298 -15.15 11.76 -7.29
CA ASN A 298 -15.25 10.32 -7.48
C ASN A 298 -14.79 9.90 -8.89
N THR A 299 -13.61 10.35 -9.31
CA THR A 299 -13.04 10.06 -10.63
C THR A 299 -11.60 9.58 -10.54
N TRP A 300 -11.12 8.94 -11.60
CA TRP A 300 -9.75 8.50 -11.77
C TRP A 300 -9.05 9.27 -12.90
N ALA A 301 -7.79 9.61 -12.69
CA ALA A 301 -6.88 10.08 -13.72
C ALA A 301 -5.80 9.04 -13.98
N ILE A 302 -5.49 8.78 -15.26
CA ILE A 302 -4.37 7.94 -15.70
C ILE A 302 -3.18 8.86 -15.95
N LEU A 303 -2.04 8.55 -15.36
CA LEU A 303 -0.83 9.34 -15.40
C LEU A 303 0.30 8.58 -16.13
N PRO A 304 1.43 9.22 -16.47
CA PRO A 304 2.57 8.54 -17.08
C PRO A 304 3.03 7.33 -16.28
N ASN A 305 3.11 6.18 -16.93
CA ASN A 305 3.47 4.91 -16.34
C ASN A 305 4.80 4.95 -15.58
N VAL A 306 4.88 4.20 -14.47
CA VAL A 306 6.14 3.93 -13.76
C VAL A 306 7.18 3.39 -14.75
N PRO A 307 8.43 3.88 -14.73
CA PRO A 307 9.45 3.47 -15.71
C PRO A 307 9.73 1.96 -15.74
N LEU A 308 9.63 1.30 -14.58
CA LEU A 308 9.83 -0.14 -14.45
C LEU A 308 8.64 -0.77 -13.70
N ALA A 309 8.01 -1.79 -14.32
CA ALA A 309 6.95 -2.56 -13.70
C ALA A 309 7.48 -3.36 -12.52
N ARG A 310 6.83 -3.26 -11.34
CA ARG A 310 7.22 -3.98 -10.13
C ARG A 310 6.14 -3.97 -9.07
N HIS A 311 6.22 -4.93 -8.13
CA HIS A 311 5.40 -4.98 -6.93
C HIS A 311 6.26 -5.12 -5.68
N GLY A 312 5.65 -5.13 -4.48
CA GLY A 312 6.38 -5.20 -3.22
C GLY A 312 7.33 -4.01 -2.99
N GLN A 313 7.06 -2.88 -3.67
CA GLN A 313 7.83 -1.66 -3.52
C GLN A 313 7.27 -0.80 -2.39
N GLY A 314 8.16 -0.11 -1.67
CA GLY A 314 7.82 0.95 -0.75
C GLY A 314 7.78 2.32 -1.42
N GLY A 315 7.35 3.35 -0.68
CA GLY A 315 7.37 4.72 -1.16
C GLY A 315 6.43 5.64 -0.39
N GLY A 316 6.13 6.79 -0.98
CA GLY A 316 5.28 7.81 -0.39
C GLY A 316 5.55 9.19 -0.97
N VAL A 317 4.81 10.19 -0.55
CA VAL A 317 4.96 11.56 -1.04
C VAL A 317 5.87 12.37 -0.13
N ILE A 318 6.94 12.95 -0.70
CA ILE A 318 7.80 13.93 -0.05
C ILE A 318 7.73 15.24 -0.85
N GLY A 319 7.23 16.29 -0.23
CA GLY A 319 7.05 17.57 -0.91
C GLY A 319 6.16 17.44 -2.15
N ASN A 320 6.73 17.68 -3.33
CA ASN A 320 6.04 17.56 -4.62
C ASN A 320 6.43 16.31 -5.41
N ARG A 321 6.94 15.27 -4.76
CA ARG A 321 7.35 14.03 -5.42
C ARG A 321 6.71 12.80 -4.79
N PHE A 322 6.20 11.90 -5.63
CA PHE A 322 5.73 10.58 -5.23
C PHE A 322 6.81 9.54 -5.53
N HIS A 323 7.43 9.03 -4.48
CA HIS A 323 8.54 8.09 -4.52
C HIS A 323 8.06 6.65 -4.64
N VAL A 324 8.74 5.85 -5.46
CA VAL A 324 8.51 4.41 -5.66
C VAL A 324 9.86 3.71 -5.63
N VAL A 325 10.08 2.81 -4.67
CA VAL A 325 11.42 2.32 -4.31
C VAL A 325 11.47 0.82 -4.15
N GLY A 326 12.49 0.19 -4.71
CA GLY A 326 12.72 -1.24 -4.59
C GLY A 326 11.66 -2.08 -5.28
N GLY A 327 11.42 -3.26 -4.75
CA GLY A 327 10.41 -4.20 -5.23
C GLY A 327 10.94 -5.24 -6.19
N HIS A 328 10.04 -6.00 -6.75
CA HIS A 328 10.26 -7.21 -7.53
C HIS A 328 9.64 -7.09 -8.93
N ILE A 329 10.36 -7.49 -9.98
CA ILE A 329 9.93 -7.27 -11.39
C ILE A 329 9.15 -8.43 -12.01
N THR A 330 8.90 -9.50 -11.27
CA THR A 330 7.96 -10.56 -11.67
C THR A 330 6.79 -10.59 -10.68
N ALA A 331 5.62 -11.05 -11.11
CA ALA A 331 4.47 -11.18 -10.22
C ALA A 331 4.66 -12.36 -9.25
N ALA A 332 4.09 -12.28 -8.06
CA ALA A 332 4.06 -13.41 -7.14
C ALA A 332 3.43 -14.63 -7.82
N PHE A 333 3.92 -15.83 -7.49
CA PHE A 333 3.48 -17.11 -8.05
C PHE A 333 3.68 -17.30 -9.57
N SER A 334 4.48 -16.47 -10.24
CA SER A 334 4.73 -16.58 -11.68
C SER A 334 5.78 -17.64 -12.08
N GLY A 335 6.45 -18.26 -11.12
CA GLY A 335 7.37 -19.39 -11.38
C GLY A 335 8.68 -19.00 -12.09
N GLY A 336 9.17 -17.77 -11.93
CA GLY A 336 10.46 -17.31 -12.46
C GLY A 336 11.48 -17.08 -11.35
N GLU A 337 12.75 -16.87 -11.74
CA GLU A 337 13.77 -16.37 -10.82
C GLU A 337 13.33 -15.00 -10.32
N PRO A 338 13.22 -14.82 -9.00
CA PRO A 338 12.83 -13.54 -8.45
C PRO A 338 13.96 -12.51 -8.62
N LEU A 339 13.63 -11.35 -9.17
CA LEU A 339 14.57 -10.27 -9.42
C LEU A 339 14.16 -9.03 -8.60
N ASN A 340 14.72 -8.93 -7.42
CA ASN A 340 14.63 -7.73 -6.61
C ASN A 340 15.48 -6.62 -7.22
N VAL A 341 14.96 -5.40 -7.23
CA VAL A 341 15.65 -4.26 -7.82
C VAL A 341 15.85 -3.14 -6.79
N PRO A 342 17.02 -2.47 -6.81
CA PRO A 342 17.28 -1.33 -5.93
C PRO A 342 16.74 -0.01 -6.48
N VAL A 343 15.92 -0.05 -7.50
CA VAL A 343 15.49 1.12 -8.27
C VAL A 343 14.67 2.08 -7.43
N HIS A 344 15.02 3.38 -7.49
CA HIS A 344 14.29 4.47 -6.89
C HIS A 344 13.86 5.46 -7.96
N ASP A 345 12.58 5.49 -8.26
CA ASP A 345 11.95 6.46 -9.14
C ASP A 345 11.06 7.40 -8.33
N ALA A 346 10.94 8.65 -8.75
CA ALA A 346 9.96 9.56 -8.19
C ALA A 346 9.17 10.26 -9.30
N PHE A 347 7.85 10.36 -9.14
CA PHE A 347 7.01 11.16 -10.00
C PHE A 347 6.97 12.58 -9.46
N ASP A 348 7.57 13.51 -10.20
CA ASP A 348 7.63 14.93 -9.85
C ASP A 348 6.37 15.64 -10.37
N PHE A 349 5.56 16.15 -9.47
CA PHE A 349 4.32 16.87 -9.79
C PHE A 349 4.56 18.31 -10.25
N SER A 350 5.78 18.85 -10.08
CA SER A 350 6.14 20.16 -10.62
C SER A 350 6.33 20.10 -12.12
N ARG A 351 6.01 21.20 -12.80
CA ARG A 351 6.19 21.37 -14.26
C ARG A 351 7.65 21.47 -14.67
#